data_9e63214d81f6e57b9bc2b18c293e0118
#
_entry.id   9e63214d81f6e57b9bc2b18c293e0118
#
_cell.length_a   1.000
_cell.length_b   1.000
_cell.length_c   1.000
_cell.angle_alpha   90.00
_cell.angle_beta   90.00
_cell.angle_gamma   90.00
#
_symmetry.space_group_name_H-M   'P 1'
#
loop_
_entity.id
_entity.type
_entity.pdbx_description
1 polymer ?
#
loop_
_entity_poly.entity_id
_entity_poly.type
_entity_poly.pdbx_seq_one_letter_code
_entity_poly.pdbx_strand_id
1 'polypeptide(L)'
;MIRINFAYRHSLQTAVFVLNEGGFCRKYGLEGIFNHVPNTQEAEDGLLEGKYNFIFGNHVEPYLDRVRRGEKIIYLAQASNYWPDRLVANPEINSLEDLKGKKIAVLAKGDHPELIVRQRFRDVGLDIEKDKIEEVEVEKINMMKAYKMVLEREVSAAFMLPPFDYKAKKDGLKVIELSPFPQIWGVTLATTSDFADKNEETVMNVLKAFVDAIHYFTTEKKRTLEILSKELTDALELEGDAIEHLYKETVKTLEKKPYPTLEAIRNLYNLTLVAYPEIKVINPLMLWDLHFLRRLDESGFIDGLYK
;
A
#
# COMPACT_ATOMS: atom_id res chain seq x y z
N MET A 1 -3.79 -29.84 -2.96
CA MET A 1 -3.66 -28.41 -2.58
C MET A 1 -4.92 -27.68 -2.95
N ILE A 2 -5.37 -26.76 -2.11
CA ILE A 2 -6.54 -25.92 -2.38
C ILE A 2 -6.09 -24.75 -3.25
N ARG A 3 -6.77 -24.54 -4.39
CA ARG A 3 -6.47 -23.46 -5.33
C ARG A 3 -7.04 -22.14 -4.80
N ILE A 4 -6.21 -21.10 -4.71
CA ILE A 4 -6.55 -19.78 -4.17
C ILE A 4 -6.13 -18.70 -5.16
N ASN A 5 -7.11 -17.90 -5.60
CA ASN A 5 -6.89 -16.77 -6.48
C ASN A 5 -6.71 -15.49 -5.66
N PHE A 6 -5.57 -14.84 -5.84
CA PHE A 6 -5.25 -13.54 -5.26
C PHE A 6 -5.30 -12.46 -6.33
N ALA A 7 -5.75 -11.27 -5.96
CA ALA A 7 -5.51 -10.06 -6.76
C ALA A 7 -4.61 -9.10 -5.98
N TYR A 8 -3.69 -8.43 -6.69
CA TYR A 8 -2.86 -7.35 -6.14
C TYR A 8 -2.82 -6.17 -7.11
N ARG A 9 -2.62 -4.96 -6.60
CA ARG A 9 -2.90 -3.73 -7.35
C ARG A 9 -1.69 -3.08 -8.02
N HIS A 10 -0.53 -3.09 -7.39
CA HIS A 10 0.63 -2.35 -7.90
C HIS A 10 1.97 -2.98 -7.50
N SER A 11 2.99 -2.60 -8.28
CA SER A 11 4.34 -3.16 -8.16
C SER A 11 5.06 -2.84 -6.85
N LEU A 12 4.60 -1.86 -6.06
CA LEU A 12 5.20 -1.56 -4.75
C LEU A 12 4.66 -2.45 -3.61
N GLN A 13 3.76 -3.38 -3.89
CA GLN A 13 3.33 -4.40 -2.93
C GLN A 13 4.34 -5.55 -2.84
N THR A 14 5.57 -5.21 -2.53
CA THR A 14 6.76 -6.08 -2.64
C THR A 14 6.68 -7.38 -1.83
N ALA A 15 6.00 -7.37 -0.67
CA ALA A 15 5.80 -8.58 0.12
C ALA A 15 4.91 -9.62 -0.59
N VAL A 16 4.03 -9.19 -1.50
CA VAL A 16 3.19 -10.09 -2.31
C VAL A 16 4.04 -10.87 -3.31
N PHE A 17 5.09 -10.27 -3.88
CA PHE A 17 6.01 -10.98 -4.76
C PHE A 17 6.76 -12.09 -4.03
N VAL A 18 7.19 -11.81 -2.80
CA VAL A 18 7.85 -12.83 -1.96
C VAL A 18 6.85 -13.95 -1.60
N LEU A 19 5.60 -13.61 -1.27
CA LEU A 19 4.55 -14.60 -1.02
C LEU A 19 4.33 -15.51 -2.23
N ASN A 20 4.32 -14.94 -3.43
CA ASN A 20 4.13 -15.67 -4.70
C ASN A 20 5.36 -16.54 -5.04
N GLU A 21 6.53 -15.92 -5.21
CA GLU A 21 7.73 -16.56 -5.74
C GLU A 21 8.45 -17.45 -4.71
N GLY A 22 8.29 -17.15 -3.40
CA GLY A 22 8.90 -17.90 -2.31
C GLY A 22 8.26 -19.28 -2.02
N GLY A 23 7.14 -19.59 -2.68
CA GLY A 23 6.47 -20.89 -2.51
C GLY A 23 5.73 -21.06 -1.19
N PHE A 24 5.46 -19.96 -0.46
CA PHE A 24 4.83 -19.99 0.86
C PHE A 24 3.41 -20.57 0.83
N CYS A 25 2.64 -20.29 -0.21
CA CYS A 25 1.32 -20.91 -0.37
C CYS A 25 1.42 -22.44 -0.36
N ARG A 26 2.36 -23.01 -1.12
CA ARG A 26 2.56 -24.48 -1.18
C ARG A 26 2.97 -25.07 0.16
N LYS A 27 3.82 -24.37 0.93
CA LYS A 27 4.24 -24.78 2.28
C LYS A 27 3.06 -25.04 3.21
N TYR A 28 1.95 -24.28 3.00
CA TYR A 28 0.74 -24.41 3.81
C TYR A 28 -0.43 -25.07 3.06
N GLY A 29 -0.13 -25.92 2.07
CA GLY A 29 -1.13 -26.75 1.38
C GLY A 29 -1.99 -26.02 0.34
N LEU A 30 -1.59 -24.82 -0.08
CA LEU A 30 -2.31 -23.97 -1.02
C LEU A 30 -1.60 -23.90 -2.38
N GLU A 31 -2.38 -23.80 -3.46
CA GLU A 31 -1.92 -23.40 -4.78
C GLU A 31 -2.33 -21.95 -5.02
N GLY A 32 -1.41 -21.01 -4.78
CA GLY A 32 -1.64 -19.58 -4.99
C GLY A 32 -1.54 -19.18 -6.45
N ILE A 33 -2.54 -18.46 -6.97
CA ILE A 33 -2.55 -17.84 -8.29
C ILE A 33 -2.69 -16.34 -8.10
N PHE A 34 -1.66 -15.59 -8.51
CA PHE A 34 -1.56 -14.16 -8.29
C PHE A 34 -1.86 -13.39 -9.57
N ASN A 35 -2.85 -12.51 -9.52
CA ASN A 35 -3.32 -11.71 -10.64
C ASN A 35 -3.02 -10.23 -10.39
N HIS A 36 -2.31 -9.59 -11.30
CA HIS A 36 -2.12 -8.15 -11.26
C HIS A 36 -3.38 -7.45 -11.79
N VAL A 37 -4.07 -6.73 -10.92
CA VAL A 37 -5.33 -6.03 -11.20
C VAL A 37 -5.19 -4.57 -10.73
N PRO A 38 -4.65 -3.67 -11.59
CA PRO A 38 -4.38 -2.28 -11.19
C PRO A 38 -5.63 -1.47 -10.86
N ASN A 39 -6.77 -1.81 -11.46
CA ASN A 39 -8.03 -1.14 -11.20
C ASN A 39 -8.63 -1.65 -9.89
N THR A 40 -8.84 -0.73 -8.96
CA THR A 40 -9.36 -1.02 -7.61
C THR A 40 -10.75 -1.63 -7.65
N GLN A 41 -11.66 -1.01 -8.41
CA GLN A 41 -13.04 -1.47 -8.49
C GLN A 41 -13.12 -2.86 -9.14
N GLU A 42 -12.33 -3.11 -10.20
CA GLU A 42 -12.27 -4.44 -10.82
C GLU A 42 -11.76 -5.53 -9.86
N ALA A 43 -10.75 -5.19 -9.05
CA ALA A 43 -10.24 -6.14 -8.04
C ALA A 43 -11.31 -6.47 -7.00
N GLU A 44 -12.04 -5.47 -6.56
CA GLU A 44 -13.09 -5.59 -5.55
C GLU A 44 -14.33 -6.29 -6.08
N ASP A 45 -14.82 -5.91 -7.26
CA ASP A 45 -15.92 -6.61 -7.91
C ASP A 45 -15.58 -8.09 -8.14
N GLY A 46 -14.34 -8.38 -8.58
CA GLY A 46 -13.87 -9.75 -8.72
C GLY A 46 -13.79 -10.54 -7.41
N LEU A 47 -13.52 -9.86 -6.27
CA LEU A 47 -13.60 -10.47 -4.94
C LEU A 47 -15.06 -10.80 -4.58
N LEU A 48 -15.97 -9.85 -4.77
CA LEU A 48 -17.39 -10.00 -4.46
C LEU A 48 -18.08 -11.05 -5.34
N GLU A 49 -17.68 -11.17 -6.60
CA GLU A 49 -18.14 -12.19 -7.54
C GLU A 49 -17.48 -13.56 -7.32
N GLY A 50 -16.49 -13.68 -6.43
CA GLY A 50 -15.77 -14.91 -6.17
C GLY A 50 -14.72 -15.30 -7.22
N LYS A 51 -14.37 -14.40 -8.14
CA LYS A 51 -13.25 -14.55 -9.09
C LYS A 51 -11.92 -14.60 -8.34
N TYR A 52 -11.78 -13.78 -7.31
CA TYR A 52 -10.67 -13.78 -6.37
C TYR A 52 -11.16 -14.22 -4.99
N ASN A 53 -10.31 -14.94 -4.25
CA ASN A 53 -10.59 -15.32 -2.86
C ASN A 53 -10.03 -14.28 -1.87
N PHE A 54 -8.92 -13.63 -2.25
CA PHE A 54 -8.28 -12.60 -1.46
C PHE A 54 -7.78 -11.48 -2.38
N ILE A 55 -7.76 -10.26 -1.83
CA ILE A 55 -7.17 -9.10 -2.50
C ILE A 55 -6.17 -8.41 -1.58
N PHE A 56 -5.18 -7.75 -2.20
CA PHE A 56 -4.21 -6.92 -1.51
C PHE A 56 -4.36 -5.45 -1.92
N GLY A 57 -4.41 -4.56 -0.92
CA GLY A 57 -4.24 -3.12 -1.13
C GLY A 57 -5.48 -2.34 -1.56
N ASN A 58 -6.68 -2.79 -1.23
CA ASN A 58 -7.89 -1.97 -1.31
C ASN A 58 -8.09 -1.24 0.03
N HIS A 59 -8.40 0.06 0.00
CA HIS A 59 -8.41 0.88 1.20
C HIS A 59 -9.66 1.74 1.37
N VAL A 60 -10.08 2.47 0.35
CA VAL A 60 -11.23 3.38 0.37
C VAL A 60 -12.51 2.67 -0.04
N GLU A 61 -12.43 1.87 -1.07
CA GLU A 61 -13.55 1.21 -1.73
C GLU A 61 -14.38 0.34 -0.78
N PRO A 62 -13.77 -0.47 0.12
CA PRO A 62 -14.56 -1.28 1.06
C PRO A 62 -15.47 -0.46 1.99
N TYR A 63 -15.10 0.78 2.32
CA TYR A 63 -15.97 1.69 3.05
C TYR A 63 -17.16 2.12 2.19
N LEU A 64 -16.91 2.47 0.93
CA LEU A 64 -17.93 2.91 -0.02
C LEU A 64 -18.89 1.77 -0.35
N ASP A 65 -18.37 0.58 -0.60
CA ASP A 65 -19.18 -0.59 -0.90
C ASP A 65 -20.08 -0.99 0.26
N ARG A 66 -19.58 -0.88 1.49
CA ARG A 66 -20.39 -1.15 2.67
C ARG A 66 -21.59 -0.19 2.79
N VAL A 67 -21.41 1.09 2.45
CA VAL A 67 -22.51 2.06 2.45
C VAL A 67 -23.44 1.87 1.25
N ARG A 68 -22.88 1.70 0.06
CA ARG A 68 -23.63 1.71 -1.20
C ARG A 68 -24.29 0.40 -1.52
N ARG A 69 -23.62 -0.73 -1.22
CA ARG A 69 -24.04 -2.08 -1.60
C ARG A 69 -24.33 -2.99 -0.40
N GLY A 70 -23.96 -2.58 0.83
CA GLY A 70 -24.09 -3.41 2.03
C GLY A 70 -23.08 -4.56 2.08
N GLU A 71 -22.04 -4.52 1.26
CA GLU A 71 -21.08 -5.60 1.10
C GLU A 71 -20.21 -5.82 2.34
N LYS A 72 -19.79 -7.06 2.55
CA LYS A 72 -19.07 -7.50 3.74
C LYS A 72 -17.63 -7.86 3.44
N ILE A 73 -16.89 -6.92 2.85
CA ILE A 73 -15.45 -7.06 2.74
C ILE A 73 -14.83 -6.84 4.11
N ILE A 74 -13.89 -7.71 4.49
CA ILE A 74 -13.18 -7.66 5.76
C ILE A 74 -11.67 -7.66 5.52
N TYR A 75 -10.97 -6.93 6.36
CA TYR A 75 -9.51 -6.93 6.42
C TYR A 75 -9.03 -7.92 7.49
N LEU A 76 -8.08 -8.78 7.11
CA LEU A 76 -7.56 -9.85 7.96
C LEU A 76 -6.19 -9.53 8.57
N ALA A 77 -5.40 -8.71 7.87
CA ALA A 77 -4.06 -8.35 8.29
C ALA A 77 -3.57 -7.07 7.59
N GLN A 78 -2.65 -6.37 8.24
CA GLN A 78 -2.01 -5.14 7.75
C GLN A 78 -0.50 -5.22 7.90
N ALA A 79 0.22 -5.33 6.80
CA ALA A 79 1.68 -5.49 6.85
C ALA A 79 2.45 -4.18 7.05
N SER A 80 1.86 -3.02 6.77
CA SER A 80 2.50 -1.71 6.97
C SER A 80 1.49 -0.65 7.40
N ASN A 81 1.81 0.06 8.48
CA ASN A 81 0.96 1.08 9.09
C ASN A 81 1.40 2.52 8.80
N TYR A 82 2.31 2.71 7.85
CA TYR A 82 2.85 4.02 7.53
C TYR A 82 2.93 4.25 6.02
N TRP A 83 2.55 5.45 5.59
CA TRP A 83 2.77 5.93 4.23
C TRP A 83 4.16 6.54 4.14
N PRO A 84 5.09 5.93 3.38
CA PRO A 84 6.51 6.33 3.39
C PRO A 84 6.84 7.32 2.28
N ASP A 85 6.03 8.36 2.07
CA ASP A 85 6.25 9.36 1.03
C ASP A 85 7.42 10.31 1.33
N ARG A 86 7.99 10.86 0.27
CA ARG A 86 8.95 11.96 0.25
C ARG A 86 8.46 13.00 -0.74
N LEU A 87 8.81 14.26 -0.51
CA LEU A 87 8.65 15.27 -1.54
C LEU A 87 9.87 15.27 -2.45
N VAL A 88 9.67 14.83 -3.69
CA VAL A 88 10.66 14.97 -4.76
C VAL A 88 10.38 16.28 -5.49
N ALA A 89 11.38 17.15 -5.60
CA ALA A 89 11.19 18.52 -6.06
C ALA A 89 12.37 19.03 -6.88
N ASN A 90 12.14 20.09 -7.62
CA ASN A 90 13.19 20.86 -8.27
C ASN A 90 14.16 21.45 -7.22
N PRO A 91 15.45 21.67 -7.55
CA PRO A 91 16.48 22.06 -6.58
C PRO A 91 16.20 23.34 -5.78
N GLU A 92 15.40 24.25 -6.32
CA GLU A 92 15.02 25.52 -5.67
C GLU A 92 13.98 25.36 -4.56
N ILE A 93 13.27 24.23 -4.48
CA ILE A 93 12.26 23.93 -3.46
C ILE A 93 12.97 23.35 -2.23
N ASN A 94 12.78 23.97 -1.06
CA ASN A 94 13.41 23.55 0.18
C ASN A 94 12.43 23.05 1.24
N SER A 95 11.15 23.42 1.10
CA SER A 95 10.09 23.04 2.03
C SER A 95 8.74 22.97 1.31
N LEU A 96 7.69 22.54 2.01
CA LEU A 96 6.32 22.55 1.47
C LEU A 96 5.83 23.98 1.22
N GLU A 97 6.26 24.94 2.02
CA GLU A 97 5.89 26.36 1.92
C GLU A 97 6.37 27.01 0.61
N ASP A 98 7.46 26.51 0.02
CA ASP A 98 7.98 26.97 -1.26
C ASP A 98 7.08 26.57 -2.45
N LEU A 99 6.07 25.72 -2.21
CA LEU A 99 5.12 25.28 -3.22
C LEU A 99 3.96 26.25 -3.46
N LYS A 100 3.86 27.35 -2.69
CA LYS A 100 2.88 28.41 -2.95
C LYS A 100 2.98 28.95 -4.37
N GLY A 101 1.86 28.96 -5.09
CA GLY A 101 1.79 29.38 -6.48
C GLY A 101 2.51 28.46 -7.47
N LYS A 102 2.87 27.25 -7.08
CA LYS A 102 3.57 26.28 -7.94
C LYS A 102 2.64 25.16 -8.39
N LYS A 103 3.11 24.44 -9.44
CA LYS A 103 2.46 23.22 -9.90
C LYS A 103 3.07 22.00 -9.20
N ILE A 104 2.23 21.08 -8.78
CA ILE A 104 2.64 19.78 -8.23
C ILE A 104 1.95 18.65 -8.98
N ALA A 105 2.62 17.53 -9.16
CA ALA A 105 1.96 16.33 -9.65
C ALA A 105 1.27 15.60 -8.49
N VAL A 106 0.00 15.24 -8.69
CA VAL A 106 -0.79 14.44 -7.75
C VAL A 106 -1.22 13.14 -8.40
N LEU A 107 -1.16 12.05 -7.64
CA LEU A 107 -1.53 10.72 -8.10
C LEU A 107 -2.99 10.44 -7.75
N ALA A 108 -3.73 9.86 -8.70
CA ALA A 108 -5.08 9.32 -8.47
C ALA A 108 -5.98 10.28 -7.66
N LYS A 109 -6.40 11.37 -8.29
CA LYS A 109 -7.27 12.38 -7.67
C LYS A 109 -8.55 11.76 -7.11
N GLY A 110 -8.90 12.12 -5.89
CA GLY A 110 -10.02 11.55 -5.15
C GLY A 110 -9.72 10.25 -4.39
N ASP A 111 -8.55 9.66 -4.59
CA ASP A 111 -8.08 8.49 -3.84
C ASP A 111 -7.09 8.93 -2.74
N HIS A 112 -6.77 8.01 -1.83
CA HIS A 112 -5.97 8.34 -0.65
C HIS A 112 -4.57 8.93 -0.92
N PRO A 113 -3.83 8.67 -2.04
CA PRO A 113 -2.58 9.38 -2.30
C PRO A 113 -2.77 10.90 -2.35
N GLU A 114 -3.79 11.39 -3.05
CA GLU A 114 -4.09 12.83 -3.12
C GLU A 114 -4.59 13.36 -1.78
N LEU A 115 -5.43 12.60 -1.07
CA LEU A 115 -5.93 12.99 0.24
C LEU A 115 -4.81 13.17 1.27
N ILE A 116 -3.77 12.33 1.21
CA ILE A 116 -2.57 12.46 2.05
C ILE A 116 -1.81 13.74 1.70
N VAL A 117 -1.62 14.04 0.42
CA VAL A 117 -0.97 15.28 -0.04
C VAL A 117 -1.69 16.50 0.54
N ARG A 118 -3.02 16.54 0.46
CA ARG A 118 -3.81 17.62 1.06
C ARG A 118 -3.64 17.70 2.57
N GLN A 119 -3.54 16.56 3.25
CA GLN A 119 -3.28 16.55 4.68
C GLN A 119 -1.88 17.08 5.02
N ARG A 120 -0.85 16.70 4.25
CA ARG A 120 0.51 17.21 4.39
C ARG A 120 0.57 18.74 4.32
N PHE A 121 -0.17 19.34 3.39
CA PHE A 121 -0.26 20.80 3.30
C PHE A 121 -0.97 21.40 4.52
N ARG A 122 -2.09 20.85 4.95
CA ARG A 122 -2.79 21.31 6.16
C ARG A 122 -1.91 21.25 7.41
N ASP A 123 -1.11 20.22 7.56
CA ASP A 123 -0.22 20.03 8.73
C ASP A 123 0.82 21.14 8.86
N VAL A 124 1.21 21.79 7.74
CA VAL A 124 2.11 22.95 7.74
C VAL A 124 1.36 24.27 7.52
N GLY A 125 0.04 24.27 7.65
CA GLY A 125 -0.78 25.49 7.56
C GLY A 125 -1.01 26.00 6.12
N LEU A 126 -0.75 25.17 5.12
CA LEU A 126 -1.02 25.49 3.72
C LEU A 126 -2.42 25.02 3.28
N ASP A 127 -2.98 25.75 2.35
CA ASP A 127 -4.25 25.44 1.70
C ASP A 127 -4.06 25.50 0.18
N ILE A 128 -4.38 24.40 -0.51
CA ILE A 128 -4.09 24.25 -1.95
C ILE A 128 -4.73 25.39 -2.76
N GLU A 129 -5.97 25.75 -2.44
CA GLU A 129 -6.71 26.77 -3.18
C GLU A 129 -6.26 28.18 -2.81
N LYS A 130 -6.15 28.51 -1.50
CA LYS A 130 -5.76 29.85 -1.03
C LYS A 130 -4.32 30.17 -1.38
N ASP A 131 -3.42 29.20 -1.26
CA ASP A 131 -2.00 29.35 -1.59
C ASP A 131 -1.72 29.14 -3.08
N LYS A 132 -2.79 28.94 -3.91
CA LYS A 132 -2.73 28.80 -5.37
C LYS A 132 -1.78 27.69 -5.83
N ILE A 133 -1.77 26.56 -5.14
CA ILE A 133 -1.02 25.39 -5.55
C ILE A 133 -1.83 24.67 -6.63
N GLU A 134 -1.26 24.55 -7.83
CA GLU A 134 -1.92 23.92 -8.97
C GLU A 134 -1.63 22.40 -8.96
N GLU A 135 -2.67 21.60 -8.80
CA GLU A 135 -2.59 20.14 -8.89
C GLU A 135 -2.67 19.67 -10.34
N VAL A 136 -1.61 19.06 -10.83
CA VAL A 136 -1.58 18.39 -12.14
C VAL A 136 -1.80 16.91 -11.92
N GLU A 137 -2.94 16.39 -12.35
CA GLU A 137 -3.31 15.00 -12.16
C GLU A 137 -2.47 14.06 -13.03
N VAL A 138 -1.93 13.04 -12.40
CA VAL A 138 -1.33 11.89 -13.08
C VAL A 138 -2.31 10.73 -12.98
N GLU A 139 -2.88 10.38 -14.13
CA GLU A 139 -3.83 9.27 -14.21
C GLU A 139 -3.24 7.98 -13.65
N LYS A 140 -4.03 7.31 -12.84
CA LYS A 140 -3.64 6.09 -12.12
C LYS A 140 -2.46 6.37 -11.17
N ILE A 141 -1.91 5.35 -10.54
CA ILE A 141 -0.73 5.49 -9.67
C ILE A 141 0.54 5.30 -10.54
N ASN A 142 0.75 6.21 -11.50
CA ASN A 142 1.94 6.19 -12.36
C ASN A 142 3.05 7.10 -11.82
N MET A 143 3.80 6.59 -10.84
CA MET A 143 4.89 7.32 -10.20
C MET A 143 6.03 7.68 -11.17
N MET A 144 6.30 6.83 -12.16
CA MET A 144 7.32 7.13 -13.17
C MET A 144 6.94 8.36 -13.99
N LYS A 145 5.66 8.50 -14.37
CA LYS A 145 5.19 9.71 -15.08
C LYS A 145 5.33 10.94 -14.20
N ALA A 146 4.86 10.89 -12.95
CA ALA A 146 5.00 12.00 -12.00
C ALA A 146 6.48 12.40 -11.81
N TYR A 147 7.37 11.40 -11.68
CA TYR A 147 8.81 11.61 -11.59
C TYR A 147 9.38 12.35 -12.82
N LYS A 148 9.05 11.89 -14.03
CA LYS A 148 9.49 12.54 -15.29
C LYS A 148 9.00 13.99 -15.37
N MET A 149 7.77 14.28 -14.97
CA MET A 149 7.24 15.65 -14.94
C MET A 149 8.04 16.58 -14.02
N VAL A 150 8.54 16.09 -12.88
CA VAL A 150 9.43 16.89 -12.01
C VAL A 150 10.79 17.08 -12.65
N LEU A 151 11.38 16.03 -13.23
CA LEU A 151 12.69 16.05 -13.88
C LEU A 151 12.70 17.01 -15.07
N GLU A 152 11.65 17.02 -15.87
CA GLU A 152 11.46 17.87 -17.06
C GLU A 152 10.95 19.28 -16.71
N ARG A 153 10.75 19.58 -15.41
CA ARG A 153 10.27 20.87 -14.89
C ARG A 153 8.86 21.26 -15.35
N GLU A 154 8.04 20.30 -15.74
CA GLU A 154 6.61 20.52 -16.01
C GLU A 154 5.86 20.87 -14.73
N VAL A 155 6.29 20.27 -13.60
CA VAL A 155 5.82 20.57 -12.24
C VAL A 155 7.01 20.83 -11.32
N SER A 156 6.77 21.54 -10.22
CA SER A 156 7.82 21.88 -9.27
C SER A 156 8.15 20.75 -8.31
N ALA A 157 7.18 19.88 -8.04
CA ALA A 157 7.34 18.75 -7.10
C ALA A 157 6.27 17.67 -7.29
N ALA A 158 6.55 16.50 -6.68
CA ALA A 158 5.58 15.42 -6.50
C ALA A 158 5.86 14.66 -5.21
N PHE A 159 4.82 14.15 -4.56
CA PHE A 159 4.95 13.22 -3.44
C PHE A 159 5.16 11.82 -3.98
N MET A 160 6.25 11.19 -3.60
CA MET A 160 6.67 9.90 -4.16
C MET A 160 7.06 8.91 -3.08
N LEU A 161 6.84 7.65 -3.38
CA LEU A 161 7.26 6.53 -2.54
C LEU A 161 8.66 6.04 -2.97
N PRO A 162 9.41 5.39 -2.08
CA PRO A 162 10.60 4.65 -2.49
C PRO A 162 10.26 3.67 -3.64
N PRO A 163 11.16 3.51 -4.61
CA PRO A 163 12.53 4.00 -4.68
C PRO A 163 12.71 5.28 -5.50
N PHE A 164 11.65 6.01 -5.81
CA PHE A 164 11.72 7.20 -6.66
C PHE A 164 12.50 8.35 -6.01
N ASP A 165 12.52 8.40 -4.68
CA ASP A 165 13.39 9.31 -3.91
C ASP A 165 14.89 9.03 -4.18
N TYR A 166 15.29 7.76 -4.25
CA TYR A 166 16.65 7.37 -4.59
C TYR A 166 17.03 7.80 -6.02
N LYS A 167 16.14 7.49 -6.97
CA LYS A 167 16.33 7.87 -8.37
C LYS A 167 16.43 9.40 -8.52
N ALA A 168 15.56 10.13 -7.83
CA ALA A 168 15.54 11.59 -7.83
C ALA A 168 16.87 12.19 -7.33
N LYS A 169 17.45 11.66 -6.26
CA LYS A 169 18.77 12.08 -5.76
C LYS A 169 19.87 11.86 -6.79
N LYS A 170 19.87 10.74 -7.52
CA LYS A 170 20.83 10.45 -8.60
C LYS A 170 20.72 11.44 -9.76
N ASP A 171 19.51 11.84 -10.11
CA ASP A 171 19.23 12.73 -11.23
C ASP A 171 19.29 14.23 -10.85
N GLY A 172 19.79 14.55 -9.64
CA GLY A 172 20.03 15.94 -9.18
C GLY A 172 18.78 16.67 -8.70
N LEU A 173 17.67 15.96 -8.51
CA LEU A 173 16.48 16.52 -7.89
C LEU A 173 16.64 16.58 -6.37
N LYS A 174 15.90 17.46 -5.74
CA LYS A 174 15.85 17.57 -4.29
C LYS A 174 14.86 16.56 -3.72
N VAL A 175 15.25 15.93 -2.63
CA VAL A 175 14.37 15.05 -1.85
C VAL A 175 14.23 15.63 -0.44
N ILE A 176 13.02 15.96 -0.07
CA ILE A 176 12.67 16.47 1.24
C ILE A 176 12.02 15.31 2.01
N GLU A 177 12.68 14.90 3.10
CA GLU A 177 12.16 13.87 3.99
C GLU A 177 10.94 14.41 4.74
N LEU A 178 9.90 13.61 4.81
CA LEU A 178 8.67 13.91 5.54
C LEU A 178 8.54 12.95 6.72
N SER A 179 7.90 13.41 7.79
CA SER A 179 7.58 12.52 8.91
C SER A 179 6.69 11.36 8.40
N PRO A 180 6.94 10.10 8.81
CA PRO A 180 6.08 8.99 8.45
C PRO A 180 4.61 9.33 8.79
N PHE A 181 3.71 9.14 7.82
CA PHE A 181 2.29 9.36 8.01
C PHE A 181 1.61 8.05 8.40
N PRO A 182 1.05 7.93 9.62
CA PRO A 182 0.33 6.73 10.02
C PRO A 182 -0.88 6.51 9.10
N GLN A 183 -0.82 5.47 8.28
CA GLN A 183 -1.82 5.19 7.25
C GLN A 183 -1.85 3.69 6.95
N ILE A 184 -3.03 3.15 6.77
CA ILE A 184 -3.23 1.83 6.17
C ILE A 184 -2.71 1.90 4.74
N TRP A 185 -1.66 1.14 4.45
CA TRP A 185 -0.95 1.25 3.19
C TRP A 185 -0.36 -0.08 2.70
N GLY A 186 -0.27 -0.22 1.40
CA GLY A 186 0.48 -1.27 0.72
C GLY A 186 -0.20 -2.63 0.81
N VAL A 187 0.17 -3.42 1.80
CA VAL A 187 -0.22 -4.83 1.86
C VAL A 187 -1.24 -5.06 2.96
N THR A 188 -2.50 -4.69 2.67
CA THR A 188 -3.68 -5.07 3.45
C THR A 188 -4.26 -6.32 2.84
N LEU A 189 -4.36 -7.40 3.58
CA LEU A 189 -4.99 -8.65 3.14
C LEU A 189 -6.48 -8.59 3.44
N ALA A 190 -7.30 -8.70 2.40
CA ALA A 190 -8.76 -8.68 2.51
C ALA A 190 -9.42 -9.89 1.84
N THR A 191 -10.61 -10.22 2.33
CA THR A 191 -11.52 -11.23 1.77
C THR A 191 -12.97 -10.83 2.06
N THR A 192 -13.95 -11.66 1.71
CA THR A 192 -15.33 -11.46 2.16
C THR A 192 -15.60 -12.24 3.47
N SER A 193 -16.47 -11.71 4.32
CA SER A 193 -16.87 -12.41 5.57
C SER A 193 -17.45 -13.79 5.25
N ASP A 194 -18.28 -13.88 4.21
CA ASP A 194 -18.88 -15.16 3.79
C ASP A 194 -17.86 -16.21 3.37
N PHE A 195 -16.77 -15.79 2.70
CA PHE A 195 -15.68 -16.70 2.37
C PHE A 195 -14.92 -17.11 3.62
N ALA A 196 -14.62 -16.18 4.49
CA ALA A 196 -13.89 -16.44 5.73
C ALA A 196 -14.64 -17.42 6.65
N ASP A 197 -15.94 -17.21 6.87
CA ASP A 197 -16.79 -18.06 7.69
C ASP A 197 -16.87 -19.50 7.17
N LYS A 198 -16.91 -19.67 5.84
CA LYS A 198 -17.02 -21.00 5.22
C LYS A 198 -15.67 -21.72 5.05
N ASN A 199 -14.55 -21.00 5.16
CA ASN A 199 -13.23 -21.50 4.80
C ASN A 199 -12.14 -21.13 5.84
N GLU A 200 -12.46 -21.20 7.13
CA GLU A 200 -11.56 -20.81 8.23
C GLU A 200 -10.15 -21.41 8.13
N GLU A 201 -10.05 -22.72 7.83
CA GLU A 201 -8.76 -23.38 7.67
C GLU A 201 -7.95 -22.78 6.53
N THR A 202 -8.61 -22.46 5.41
CA THR A 202 -7.97 -21.81 4.26
C THR A 202 -7.46 -20.42 4.63
N VAL A 203 -8.27 -19.63 5.33
CA VAL A 203 -7.88 -18.28 5.82
C VAL A 203 -6.66 -18.39 6.74
N MET A 204 -6.66 -19.34 7.68
CA MET A 204 -5.52 -19.58 8.57
C MET A 204 -4.26 -19.97 7.81
N ASN A 205 -4.37 -20.80 6.78
CA ASN A 205 -3.23 -21.21 5.97
C ASN A 205 -2.70 -20.07 5.08
N VAL A 206 -3.57 -19.20 4.57
CA VAL A 206 -3.19 -17.97 3.87
C VAL A 206 -2.46 -17.01 4.81
N LEU A 207 -2.97 -16.79 6.02
CA LEU A 207 -2.30 -15.96 7.03
C LEU A 207 -0.93 -16.51 7.43
N LYS A 208 -0.79 -17.84 7.62
CA LYS A 208 0.51 -18.47 7.86
C LYS A 208 1.49 -18.21 6.71
N ALA A 209 1.04 -18.40 5.47
CA ALA A 209 1.86 -18.14 4.28
C ALA A 209 2.27 -16.66 4.21
N PHE A 210 1.36 -15.75 4.50
CA PHE A 210 1.61 -14.32 4.46
C PHE A 210 2.60 -13.85 5.54
N VAL A 211 2.42 -14.29 6.78
CA VAL A 211 3.33 -13.95 7.90
C VAL A 211 4.73 -14.55 7.68
N ASP A 212 4.81 -15.78 7.17
CA ASP A 212 6.08 -16.42 6.84
C ASP A 212 6.80 -15.71 5.68
N ALA A 213 6.06 -15.23 4.68
CA ALA A 213 6.61 -14.39 3.62
C ALA A 213 7.14 -13.04 4.14
N ILE A 214 6.47 -12.41 5.11
CA ILE A 214 6.96 -11.19 5.79
C ILE A 214 8.25 -11.50 6.55
N HIS A 215 8.28 -12.60 7.30
CA HIS A 215 9.49 -13.03 7.99
C HIS A 215 10.65 -13.23 7.01
N TYR A 216 10.41 -13.98 5.93
CA TYR A 216 11.42 -14.23 4.89
C TYR A 216 11.90 -12.93 4.24
N PHE A 217 10.98 -12.02 3.91
CA PHE A 217 11.32 -10.71 3.34
C PHE A 217 12.33 -9.98 4.23
N THR A 218 12.15 -10.02 5.54
CA THR A 218 12.97 -9.27 6.50
C THR A 218 14.28 -9.96 6.87
N THR A 219 14.38 -11.28 6.73
CA THR A 219 15.54 -12.08 7.16
C THR A 219 16.41 -12.58 6.01
N GLU A 220 15.82 -12.84 4.84
CA GLU A 220 16.49 -13.42 3.69
C GLU A 220 16.79 -12.39 2.59
N LYS A 221 17.54 -11.33 2.95
CA LYS A 221 17.83 -10.16 2.08
C LYS A 221 18.22 -10.56 0.66
N LYS A 222 19.21 -11.48 0.50
CA LYS A 222 19.76 -11.83 -0.82
C LYS A 222 18.68 -12.38 -1.75
N ARG A 223 17.90 -13.35 -1.26
CA ARG A 223 16.85 -14.00 -2.04
C ARG A 223 15.69 -13.06 -2.29
N THR A 224 15.34 -12.22 -1.31
CA THR A 224 14.34 -11.18 -1.49
C THR A 224 14.74 -10.21 -2.60
N LEU A 225 15.99 -9.74 -2.63
CA LEU A 225 16.49 -8.88 -3.71
C LEU A 225 16.46 -9.56 -5.08
N GLU A 226 16.76 -10.86 -5.17
CA GLU A 226 16.64 -11.62 -6.43
C GLU A 226 15.20 -11.63 -6.93
N ILE A 227 14.22 -11.86 -6.04
CA ILE A 227 12.78 -11.80 -6.38
C ILE A 227 12.39 -10.39 -6.83
N LEU A 228 12.72 -9.36 -6.05
CA LEU A 228 12.38 -7.98 -6.37
C LEU A 228 13.01 -7.52 -7.70
N SER A 229 14.24 -7.92 -7.97
CA SER A 229 14.91 -7.58 -9.24
C SER A 229 14.19 -8.20 -10.43
N LYS A 230 13.79 -9.47 -10.32
CA LYS A 230 13.01 -10.15 -11.36
C LYS A 230 11.69 -9.43 -11.67
N GLU A 231 10.99 -8.99 -10.62
CA GLU A 231 9.63 -8.42 -10.74
C GLU A 231 9.63 -6.93 -11.11
N LEU A 232 10.66 -6.17 -10.71
CA LEU A 232 10.61 -4.71 -10.72
C LEU A 232 11.56 -4.04 -11.71
N THR A 233 12.64 -4.70 -12.16
CA THR A 233 13.63 -4.07 -13.06
C THR A 233 12.95 -3.52 -14.31
N ASP A 234 12.20 -4.35 -15.02
CA ASP A 234 11.51 -3.93 -16.25
C ASP A 234 10.22 -3.15 -15.96
N ALA A 235 9.47 -3.56 -14.92
CA ALA A 235 8.17 -2.98 -14.61
C ALA A 235 8.24 -1.52 -14.15
N LEU A 236 9.33 -1.12 -13.48
CA LEU A 236 9.53 0.22 -12.93
C LEU A 236 10.81 0.91 -13.45
N GLU A 237 11.48 0.36 -14.46
CA GLU A 237 12.75 0.89 -15.00
C GLU A 237 13.79 1.11 -13.87
N LEU A 238 13.95 0.13 -12.95
CA LEU A 238 14.80 0.28 -11.78
C LEU A 238 16.13 -0.46 -11.91
N GLU A 239 17.20 0.19 -11.47
CA GLU A 239 18.53 -0.42 -11.29
C GLU A 239 18.64 -1.12 -9.92
N GLY A 240 19.63 -2.01 -9.78
CA GLY A 240 19.83 -2.81 -8.57
C GLY A 240 19.94 -2.00 -7.28
N ASP A 241 20.61 -0.85 -7.31
CA ASP A 241 20.73 0.04 -6.14
C ASP A 241 19.38 0.62 -5.70
N ALA A 242 18.50 0.95 -6.66
CA ALA A 242 17.16 1.46 -6.39
C ALA A 242 16.28 0.35 -5.77
N ILE A 243 16.44 -0.89 -6.25
CA ILE A 243 15.75 -2.06 -5.69
C ILE A 243 16.25 -2.34 -4.27
N GLU A 244 17.56 -2.24 -4.03
CA GLU A 244 18.11 -2.38 -2.67
C GLU A 244 17.63 -1.27 -1.73
N HIS A 245 17.49 -0.04 -2.22
CA HIS A 245 16.90 1.07 -1.47
C HIS A 245 15.43 0.78 -1.12
N LEU A 246 14.62 0.35 -2.10
CA LEU A 246 13.23 -0.05 -1.88
C LEU A 246 13.12 -1.16 -0.83
N TYR A 247 13.98 -2.19 -0.91
CA TYR A 247 14.04 -3.24 0.08
C TYR A 247 14.27 -2.70 1.49
N LYS A 248 15.29 -1.84 1.66
CA LYS A 248 15.63 -1.24 2.97
C LYS A 248 14.48 -0.41 3.54
N GLU A 249 13.83 0.39 2.70
CA GLU A 249 12.69 1.21 3.13
C GLU A 249 11.47 0.32 3.48
N THR A 250 11.21 -0.73 2.70
CA THR A 250 10.13 -1.67 2.99
C THR A 250 10.35 -2.41 4.32
N VAL A 251 11.56 -2.89 4.58
CA VAL A 251 11.90 -3.58 5.85
C VAL A 251 11.61 -2.70 7.07
N LYS A 252 11.80 -1.37 6.97
CA LYS A 252 11.52 -0.44 8.08
C LYS A 252 10.03 -0.33 8.42
N THR A 253 9.16 -0.59 7.45
CA THR A 253 7.71 -0.40 7.59
C THR A 253 6.92 -1.69 7.75
N LEU A 254 7.54 -2.84 7.47
CA LEU A 254 6.87 -4.13 7.61
C LEU A 254 6.73 -4.54 9.09
N GLU A 255 5.50 -4.83 9.45
CA GLU A 255 5.15 -5.33 10.79
C GLU A 255 5.40 -6.84 10.91
N LYS A 256 6.18 -7.27 11.89
CA LYS A 256 6.39 -8.70 12.17
C LYS A 256 5.08 -9.41 12.50
N LYS A 257 4.23 -8.74 13.28
CA LYS A 257 2.86 -9.13 13.57
C LYS A 257 1.94 -8.16 12.82
N PRO A 258 1.34 -8.56 11.70
CA PRO A 258 0.69 -7.63 10.76
C PRO A 258 -0.68 -7.15 11.28
N TYR A 259 -0.68 -6.51 12.45
CA TYR A 259 -1.85 -5.82 13.01
C TYR A 259 -1.93 -4.38 12.50
N PRO A 260 -3.13 -3.88 12.23
CA PRO A 260 -3.32 -2.46 11.97
C PRO A 260 -3.17 -1.66 13.28
N THR A 261 -2.60 -0.45 13.19
CA THR A 261 -2.66 0.48 14.30
C THR A 261 -3.97 1.27 14.28
N LEU A 262 -4.49 1.60 15.47
CA LEU A 262 -5.71 2.42 15.57
C LEU A 262 -5.53 3.80 14.93
N GLU A 263 -4.33 4.34 14.97
CA GLU A 263 -4.02 5.63 14.35
C GLU A 263 -4.08 5.54 12.83
N ALA A 264 -3.50 4.51 12.23
CA ALA A 264 -3.55 4.29 10.79
C ALA A 264 -4.98 4.06 10.29
N ILE A 265 -5.78 3.29 11.03
CA ILE A 265 -7.22 3.09 10.73
C ILE A 265 -7.96 4.43 10.80
N ARG A 266 -7.76 5.20 11.87
CA ARG A 266 -8.42 6.50 12.06
C ARG A 266 -8.06 7.49 10.97
N ASN A 267 -6.79 7.56 10.59
CA ASN A 267 -6.32 8.48 9.57
C ASN A 267 -6.90 8.13 8.20
N LEU A 268 -6.88 6.85 7.81
CA LEU A 268 -7.53 6.41 6.57
C LEU A 268 -9.02 6.79 6.57
N TYR A 269 -9.74 6.47 7.64
CA TYR A 269 -11.16 6.78 7.75
C TYR A 269 -11.43 8.29 7.66
N ASN A 270 -10.67 9.12 8.39
CA ASN A 270 -10.85 10.57 8.39
C ASN A 270 -10.58 11.19 7.01
N LEU A 271 -9.52 10.74 6.33
CA LEU A 271 -9.22 11.18 4.96
C LEU A 271 -10.34 10.77 4.01
N THR A 272 -10.79 9.52 4.08
CA THR A 272 -11.88 9.01 3.26
C THR A 272 -13.18 9.79 3.53
N LEU A 273 -13.47 10.12 4.79
CA LEU A 273 -14.66 10.87 5.18
C LEU A 273 -14.69 12.30 4.59
N VAL A 274 -13.51 12.92 4.40
CA VAL A 274 -13.41 14.23 3.74
C VAL A 274 -13.85 14.16 2.28
N ALA A 275 -13.46 13.11 1.56
CA ALA A 275 -13.80 12.91 0.15
C ALA A 275 -15.21 12.31 -0.03
N TYR A 276 -15.63 11.46 0.91
CA TYR A 276 -16.86 10.67 0.83
C TYR A 276 -17.66 10.76 2.15
N PRO A 277 -18.37 11.87 2.41
CA PRO A 277 -19.08 12.09 3.68
C PRO A 277 -20.15 11.05 4.01
N GLU A 278 -20.63 10.29 3.03
CA GLU A 278 -21.59 9.21 3.22
C GLU A 278 -21.09 8.08 4.11
N ILE A 279 -19.78 7.87 4.23
CA ILE A 279 -19.21 6.80 5.06
C ILE A 279 -19.30 7.07 6.57
N LYS A 280 -19.75 8.27 6.98
CA LYS A 280 -19.90 8.63 8.41
C LYS A 280 -20.73 7.65 9.25
N VAL A 281 -21.55 6.84 8.59
CA VAL A 281 -22.38 5.82 9.24
C VAL A 281 -21.60 4.54 9.55
N ILE A 282 -20.39 4.40 9.04
CA ILE A 282 -19.52 3.23 9.23
C ILE A 282 -18.62 3.43 10.45
N ASN A 283 -18.61 2.47 11.36
CA ASN A 283 -17.51 2.36 12.31
C ASN A 283 -16.31 1.72 11.59
N PRO A 284 -15.16 2.40 11.46
CA PRO A 284 -14.03 1.89 10.70
C PRO A 284 -13.48 0.55 11.22
N LEU A 285 -13.67 0.23 12.49
CA LEU A 285 -13.27 -1.06 13.07
C LEU A 285 -14.10 -2.23 12.56
N MET A 286 -15.30 -1.99 12.02
CA MET A 286 -16.16 -3.07 11.48
C MET A 286 -15.61 -3.69 10.19
N LEU A 287 -14.62 -3.08 9.54
CA LEU A 287 -13.96 -3.67 8.38
C LEU A 287 -12.86 -4.67 8.80
N TRP A 288 -12.48 -4.71 10.06
CA TRP A 288 -11.36 -5.53 10.54
C TRP A 288 -11.87 -6.77 11.27
N ASP A 289 -11.54 -7.93 10.73
CA ASP A 289 -11.71 -9.21 11.41
C ASP A 289 -10.34 -9.82 11.74
N LEU A 290 -9.84 -9.45 12.90
CA LEU A 290 -8.51 -9.83 13.36
C LEU A 290 -8.50 -11.11 14.21
N HIS A 291 -9.62 -11.80 14.37
CA HIS A 291 -9.67 -12.99 15.22
C HIS A 291 -8.79 -14.12 14.69
N PHE A 292 -8.70 -14.29 13.35
CA PHE A 292 -7.81 -15.26 12.72
C PHE A 292 -6.33 -14.97 13.00
N LEU A 293 -5.94 -13.69 12.80
CA LEU A 293 -4.56 -13.26 13.07
C LEU A 293 -4.22 -13.41 14.55
N ARG A 294 -5.15 -13.06 15.45
CA ARG A 294 -4.98 -13.23 16.89
C ARG A 294 -4.79 -14.70 17.26
N ARG A 295 -5.61 -15.62 16.73
CA ARG A 295 -5.45 -17.07 16.96
C ARG A 295 -4.08 -17.56 16.51
N LEU A 296 -3.60 -17.06 15.36
CA LEU A 296 -2.27 -17.40 14.85
C LEU A 296 -1.17 -16.89 15.77
N ASP A 297 -1.29 -15.67 16.26
CA ASP A 297 -0.33 -15.04 17.17
C ASP A 297 -0.31 -15.74 18.55
N GLU A 298 -1.48 -15.95 19.16
CA GLU A 298 -1.62 -16.64 20.45
C GLU A 298 -1.12 -18.10 20.41
N SER A 299 -1.08 -18.73 19.22
CA SER A 299 -0.49 -20.05 19.05
C SER A 299 1.05 -20.07 19.15
N GLY A 300 1.69 -18.90 19.18
CA GLY A 300 3.13 -18.73 19.16
C GLY A 300 3.76 -18.95 17.78
N PHE A 301 2.97 -19.13 16.72
CA PHE A 301 3.46 -19.37 15.38
C PHE A 301 4.35 -18.22 14.88
N ILE A 302 3.87 -16.96 15.03
CA ILE A 302 4.59 -15.78 14.56
C ILE A 302 5.93 -15.63 15.30
N ASP A 303 5.90 -15.71 16.63
CA ASP A 303 7.10 -15.59 17.46
C ASP A 303 8.08 -16.75 17.19
N GLY A 304 7.58 -17.91 16.79
CA GLY A 304 8.36 -19.08 16.41
C GLY A 304 9.21 -18.89 15.15
N LEU A 305 8.77 -18.05 14.22
CA LEU A 305 9.51 -17.74 12.99
C LEU A 305 10.78 -16.90 13.26
N TYR A 306 10.79 -16.10 14.32
CA TYR A 306 11.88 -15.16 14.66
C TYR A 306 12.84 -15.69 15.74
N LYS A 307 12.72 -16.96 16.14
CA LYS A 307 13.66 -17.65 17.05
C LYS A 307 14.81 -18.30 16.29
#